data_bbff2a63e8281a988b202373238e2a73
#
_entry.id   bbff2a63e8281a988b202373238e2a73
#
_cell.length_a   1.000
_cell.length_b   1.000
_cell.length_c   1.000
_cell.angle_alpha   90.00
_cell.angle_beta   90.00
_cell.angle_gamma   90.00
#
_symmetry.space_group_name_H-M   'P 1'
#
loop_
_entity.id
_entity.type
_entity.pdbx_description
1 polymer ?
#
loop_
_entity_poly.entity_id
_entity_poly.type
_entity_poly.pdbx_seq_one_letter_code
_entity_poly.pdbx_strand_id
1 'polypeptide(L)'
;MKKIMIPTILAVTAAALLSGCGHAADSSLTPVTLNEVAHSIFYAPQYAAIELGYFEDEGIDLTLVNGAGADKVMTALVSGDADIGFMGSEASIYTYIQGDEDYAVNFAQLTQRAGNFLVGRTPEADFKWEDLVGKKVLGGRAGGMPEMVFEYILKKNGIDPKTDLSIDQSISFGLTAAAFTNNSADYTVEFEPFATALEQEGNGYVVASLGKDSGYVPYTAYSAKKSYLKKHPEIIQKFTNAIQRGLDYVNTHSAEEIAETIRPQFKETDTQKIAIIVDRYKEQNTWKENTIF
;
A
#
# COMPACT_ATOMS: atom_id res chain seq x y z
N MET A 1 -81.07 -52.34 -12.05
CA MET A 1 -80.01 -51.34 -12.40
C MET A 1 -80.22 -50.13 -11.55
N LYS A 2 -79.47 -49.98 -10.45
CA LYS A 2 -79.60 -48.83 -9.51
C LYS A 2 -78.43 -47.90 -9.68
N LYS A 3 -78.74 -46.64 -10.05
CA LYS A 3 -77.73 -45.55 -10.10
C LYS A 3 -77.56 -45.01 -8.72
N ILE A 4 -76.31 -45.05 -8.25
CA ILE A 4 -75.85 -44.40 -6.99
C ILE A 4 -75.28 -43.03 -7.38
N MET A 5 -75.90 -41.99 -6.84
CA MET A 5 -75.37 -40.60 -6.90
C MET A 5 -74.51 -40.37 -5.67
N ILE A 6 -73.29 -39.92 -5.93
CA ILE A 6 -72.35 -39.46 -4.89
C ILE A 6 -72.33 -37.93 -4.87
N PRO A 7 -72.53 -37.25 -3.74
CA PRO A 7 -72.47 -35.81 -3.69
C PRO A 7 -71.00 -35.34 -3.60
N THR A 8 -70.64 -34.38 -4.44
CA THR A 8 -69.35 -33.72 -4.49
C THR A 8 -69.31 -32.68 -3.37
N ILE A 9 -68.46 -32.86 -2.39
CA ILE A 9 -68.14 -31.86 -1.35
C ILE A 9 -67.09 -30.91 -1.93
N LEU A 10 -67.46 -29.64 -2.05
CA LEU A 10 -66.62 -28.54 -2.52
C LEU A 10 -65.86 -28.01 -1.28
N ALA A 11 -64.56 -28.34 -1.15
CA ALA A 11 -63.70 -27.77 -0.15
C ALA A 11 -63.04 -26.52 -0.71
N VAL A 12 -63.46 -25.35 -0.21
CA VAL A 12 -62.82 -24.07 -0.48
C VAL A 12 -61.61 -23.90 0.43
N THR A 13 -60.42 -24.12 -0.13
CA THR A 13 -59.17 -23.81 0.54
C THR A 13 -58.75 -22.36 0.23
N ALA A 14 -58.87 -21.48 1.22
CA ALA A 14 -58.34 -20.14 1.16
C ALA A 14 -56.80 -20.19 1.25
N ALA A 15 -56.13 -20.04 0.11
CA ALA A 15 -54.70 -19.86 0.07
C ALA A 15 -54.38 -18.39 0.40
N ALA A 16 -53.90 -18.12 1.61
CA ALA A 16 -53.32 -16.86 1.99
C ALA A 16 -51.98 -16.67 1.23
N LEU A 17 -51.99 -15.84 0.20
CA LEU A 17 -50.79 -15.37 -0.44
C LEU A 17 -50.06 -14.38 0.45
N LEU A 18 -49.14 -14.87 1.29
CA LEU A 18 -48.08 -14.07 1.90
C LEU A 18 -47.08 -13.72 0.80
N SER A 19 -47.34 -12.61 0.09
CA SER A 19 -46.33 -11.96 -0.75
C SER A 19 -45.28 -11.34 0.17
N GLY A 20 -44.33 -12.16 0.57
CA GLY A 20 -43.05 -11.67 1.13
C GLY A 20 -42.29 -10.99 -0.01
N CYS A 21 -42.35 -9.68 -0.12
CA CYS A 21 -41.37 -8.90 -0.86
C CYS A 21 -40.02 -8.99 -0.12
N GLY A 22 -39.35 -10.11 -0.27
CA GLY A 22 -37.92 -10.17 -0.08
C GLY A 22 -37.31 -9.45 -1.27
N HIS A 23 -36.93 -8.21 -1.10
CA HIS A 23 -35.90 -7.62 -1.93
C HIS A 23 -34.63 -8.43 -1.59
N ALA A 24 -34.34 -9.46 -2.38
CA ALA A 24 -32.99 -9.90 -2.56
C ALA A 24 -32.29 -8.68 -3.19
N ALA A 25 -31.56 -7.92 -2.40
CA ALA A 25 -30.58 -7.02 -2.93
C ALA A 25 -29.63 -7.92 -3.74
N ASP A 26 -29.71 -7.83 -5.05
CA ASP A 26 -28.73 -8.39 -5.96
C ASP A 26 -27.48 -7.52 -5.77
N SER A 27 -26.72 -7.84 -4.70
CA SER A 27 -25.47 -7.16 -4.39
C SER A 27 -24.38 -7.78 -5.25
N SER A 28 -24.47 -7.54 -6.56
CA SER A 28 -23.32 -7.73 -7.43
C SER A 28 -22.29 -6.68 -6.99
N LEU A 29 -21.17 -7.16 -6.42
CA LEU A 29 -20.05 -6.30 -6.06
C LEU A 29 -19.56 -5.56 -7.31
N THR A 30 -19.14 -4.32 -7.14
CA THR A 30 -18.58 -3.53 -8.25
C THR A 30 -17.11 -3.90 -8.41
N PRO A 31 -16.68 -4.39 -9.57
CA PRO A 31 -15.27 -4.70 -9.78
C PRO A 31 -14.43 -3.41 -9.79
N VAL A 32 -13.32 -3.41 -9.05
CA VAL A 32 -12.32 -2.33 -9.00
C VAL A 32 -10.94 -2.93 -9.07
N THR A 33 -10.13 -2.48 -10.02
CA THR A 33 -8.73 -2.88 -10.14
C THR A 33 -7.83 -1.84 -9.48
N LEU A 34 -7.14 -2.26 -8.41
CA LEU A 34 -6.10 -1.49 -7.73
C LEU A 34 -4.72 -1.98 -8.16
N ASN A 35 -3.89 -1.09 -8.71
CA ASN A 35 -2.52 -1.39 -9.04
C ASN A 35 -1.59 -0.74 -8.00
N GLU A 36 -0.85 -1.56 -7.24
CA GLU A 36 0.08 -1.10 -6.22
C GLU A 36 1.53 -1.07 -6.70
N VAL A 37 2.31 -0.10 -6.21
CA VAL A 37 3.71 0.10 -6.61
C VAL A 37 4.64 -1.03 -6.19
N ALA A 38 4.33 -1.67 -5.08
CA ALA A 38 5.08 -2.79 -4.51
C ALA A 38 4.19 -3.55 -3.53
N HIS A 39 4.39 -4.86 -3.41
CA HIS A 39 3.75 -5.68 -2.38
C HIS A 39 4.60 -5.65 -1.12
N SER A 40 4.22 -4.87 -0.11
CA SER A 40 5.06 -4.59 1.05
C SER A 40 4.24 -4.42 2.33
N ILE A 41 4.75 -4.96 3.44
CA ILE A 41 4.18 -4.78 4.79
C ILE A 41 4.05 -3.28 5.16
N PHE A 42 4.78 -2.41 4.48
CA PHE A 42 4.62 -0.96 4.57
C PHE A 42 3.18 -0.48 4.31
N TYR A 43 2.39 -1.28 3.61
CA TYR A 43 0.99 -1.01 3.28
C TYR A 43 0.00 -1.86 4.10
N ALA A 44 0.39 -2.26 5.31
CA ALA A 44 -0.42 -3.10 6.20
C ALA A 44 -1.90 -2.67 6.32
N PRO A 45 -2.27 -1.36 6.39
CA PRO A 45 -3.69 -0.97 6.44
C PRO A 45 -4.49 -1.40 5.22
N GLN A 46 -3.90 -1.36 4.01
CA GLN A 46 -4.53 -1.83 2.78
C GLN A 46 -4.82 -3.34 2.85
N TYR A 47 -3.82 -4.11 3.30
CA TYR A 47 -3.99 -5.56 3.40
C TYR A 47 -4.93 -5.96 4.53
N ALA A 48 -4.94 -5.23 5.63
CA ALA A 48 -5.95 -5.42 6.68
C ALA A 48 -7.36 -5.17 6.15
N ALA A 49 -7.55 -4.13 5.33
CA ALA A 49 -8.85 -3.86 4.69
C ALA A 49 -9.28 -4.99 3.75
N ILE A 50 -8.34 -5.61 3.03
CA ILE A 50 -8.59 -6.75 2.14
C ILE A 50 -8.95 -7.99 2.97
N GLU A 51 -8.11 -8.40 3.92
CA GLU A 51 -8.27 -9.64 4.66
C GLU A 51 -9.47 -9.63 5.62
N LEU A 52 -9.90 -8.46 6.05
CA LEU A 52 -11.07 -8.28 6.92
C LEU A 52 -12.37 -8.04 6.12
N GLY A 53 -12.33 -8.11 4.79
CA GLY A 53 -13.51 -8.00 3.94
C GLY A 53 -14.11 -6.59 3.87
N TYR A 54 -13.32 -5.55 4.17
CA TYR A 54 -13.86 -4.19 4.23
C TYR A 54 -14.25 -3.63 2.86
N PHE A 55 -13.62 -4.11 1.78
CA PHE A 55 -14.01 -3.75 0.42
C PHE A 55 -15.32 -4.41 0.02
N GLU A 56 -15.51 -5.68 0.34
CA GLU A 56 -16.75 -6.42 0.10
C GLU A 56 -17.93 -5.81 0.87
N ASP A 57 -17.70 -5.39 2.12
CA ASP A 57 -18.69 -4.68 2.94
C ASP A 57 -19.16 -3.36 2.29
N GLU A 58 -18.25 -2.69 1.59
CA GLU A 58 -18.54 -1.47 0.81
C GLU A 58 -19.10 -1.78 -0.59
N GLY A 59 -19.28 -3.06 -0.93
CA GLY A 59 -19.82 -3.49 -2.23
C GLY A 59 -18.79 -3.44 -3.36
N ILE A 60 -17.51 -3.57 -3.08
CA ILE A 60 -16.40 -3.59 -4.03
C ILE A 60 -15.83 -5.01 -4.13
N ASP A 61 -15.70 -5.52 -5.35
CA ASP A 61 -14.89 -6.69 -5.69
C ASP A 61 -13.49 -6.21 -6.12
N LEU A 62 -12.54 -6.25 -5.17
CA LEU A 62 -11.21 -5.68 -5.37
C LEU A 62 -10.27 -6.68 -6.05
N THR A 63 -9.73 -6.31 -7.21
CA THR A 63 -8.60 -7.00 -7.83
C THR A 63 -7.32 -6.22 -7.54
N LEU A 64 -6.39 -6.83 -6.79
CA LEU A 64 -5.08 -6.24 -6.49
C LEU A 64 -4.04 -6.72 -7.50
N VAL A 65 -3.31 -5.77 -8.11
CA VAL A 65 -2.23 -6.03 -9.07
C VAL A 65 -0.95 -5.35 -8.59
N ASN A 66 0.16 -6.08 -8.55
CA ASN A 66 1.47 -5.51 -8.24
C ASN A 66 2.14 -5.01 -9.53
N GLY A 67 2.25 -3.70 -9.70
CA GLY A 67 2.88 -3.05 -10.84
C GLY A 67 4.42 -3.10 -10.80
N ALA A 68 5.01 -3.32 -9.63
CA ALA A 68 6.45 -3.35 -9.42
C ALA A 68 7.18 -2.08 -9.95
N GLY A 69 6.64 -0.91 -9.60
CA GLY A 69 7.21 0.40 -9.94
C GLY A 69 6.14 1.45 -10.25
N ALA A 70 6.36 2.69 -9.80
CA ALA A 70 5.39 3.79 -9.95
C ALA A 70 5.10 4.15 -11.41
N ASP A 71 6.10 4.02 -12.29
CA ASP A 71 5.94 4.19 -13.74
C ASP A 71 4.97 3.19 -14.36
N LYS A 72 5.03 1.92 -13.94
CA LYS A 72 4.14 0.88 -14.42
C LYS A 72 2.73 1.04 -13.86
N VAL A 73 2.61 1.40 -12.58
CA VAL A 73 1.31 1.73 -11.96
C VAL A 73 0.66 2.91 -12.68
N MET A 74 1.42 3.98 -12.94
CA MET A 74 0.90 5.13 -13.67
C MET A 74 0.52 4.77 -15.10
N THR A 75 1.31 3.93 -15.78
CA THR A 75 0.97 3.43 -17.12
C THR A 75 -0.36 2.68 -17.11
N ALA A 76 -0.55 1.74 -16.16
CA ALA A 76 -1.80 1.00 -16.03
C ALA A 76 -3.00 1.91 -15.74
N LEU A 77 -2.80 2.94 -14.92
CA LEU A 77 -3.84 3.92 -14.62
C LEU A 77 -4.23 4.76 -15.84
N VAL A 78 -3.25 5.28 -16.59
CA VAL A 78 -3.49 6.12 -17.76
C VAL A 78 -4.10 5.30 -18.91
N SER A 79 -3.64 4.06 -19.13
CA SER A 79 -4.21 3.16 -20.15
C SER A 79 -5.63 2.69 -19.82
N GLY A 80 -6.01 2.69 -18.55
CA GLY A 80 -7.29 2.17 -18.07
C GLY A 80 -7.27 0.67 -17.74
N ASP A 81 -6.07 0.07 -17.63
CA ASP A 81 -5.89 -1.29 -17.12
C ASP A 81 -6.06 -1.38 -15.60
N ALA A 82 -6.02 -0.23 -14.92
CA ALA A 82 -6.35 -0.09 -13.51
C ALA A 82 -7.29 1.12 -13.30
N ASP A 83 -8.22 0.99 -12.36
CA ASP A 83 -9.14 2.05 -11.94
C ASP A 83 -8.47 3.00 -10.95
N ILE A 84 -7.67 2.42 -10.05
CA ILE A 84 -6.98 3.10 -8.97
C ILE A 84 -5.50 2.69 -9.00
N GLY A 85 -4.61 3.68 -8.93
CA GLY A 85 -3.18 3.48 -8.75
C GLY A 85 -2.77 3.81 -7.33
N PHE A 86 -1.91 3.00 -6.72
CA PHE A 86 -1.35 3.23 -5.39
C PHE A 86 0.17 3.33 -5.49
N MET A 87 0.70 4.54 -5.31
CA MET A 87 2.11 4.84 -5.52
C MET A 87 2.53 6.12 -4.78
N GLY A 88 3.78 6.53 -4.94
CA GLY A 88 4.25 7.82 -4.44
C GLY A 88 3.41 8.96 -5.02
N SER A 89 3.05 9.91 -4.17
CA SER A 89 2.15 11.02 -4.54
C SER A 89 2.72 11.93 -5.64
N GLU A 90 4.05 11.95 -5.83
CA GLU A 90 4.75 12.70 -6.86
C GLU A 90 4.38 12.26 -8.28
N ALA A 91 3.99 11.01 -8.46
CA ALA A 91 3.69 10.47 -9.78
C ALA A 91 2.51 11.19 -10.46
N SER A 92 1.53 11.66 -9.68
CA SER A 92 0.42 12.47 -10.21
C SER A 92 0.87 13.83 -10.73
N ILE A 93 1.91 14.42 -10.12
CA ILE A 93 2.48 15.69 -10.55
C ILE A 93 3.12 15.54 -11.93
N TYR A 94 3.78 14.41 -12.19
CA TYR A 94 4.42 14.17 -13.48
C TYR A 94 3.42 14.12 -14.64
N THR A 95 2.27 13.44 -14.47
CA THR A 95 1.23 13.41 -15.51
C THR A 95 0.64 14.79 -15.77
N TYR A 96 0.45 15.59 -14.72
CA TYR A 96 -0.01 16.96 -14.83
C TYR A 96 0.97 17.87 -15.60
N ILE A 97 2.28 17.80 -15.26
CA ILE A 97 3.33 18.62 -15.91
C ILE A 97 3.52 18.21 -17.38
N GLN A 98 3.30 16.94 -17.70
CA GLN A 98 3.38 16.43 -19.08
C GLN A 98 2.21 16.91 -19.97
N GLY A 99 1.22 17.61 -19.39
CA GLY A 99 0.10 18.17 -20.12
C GLY A 99 -1.01 17.18 -20.43
N ASP A 100 -1.09 16.07 -19.71
CA ASP A 100 -2.22 15.15 -19.81
C ASP A 100 -3.49 15.86 -19.34
N GLU A 101 -4.53 15.90 -20.18
CA GLU A 101 -5.81 16.54 -19.84
C GLU A 101 -6.60 15.74 -18.81
N ASP A 102 -6.44 14.40 -18.81
CA ASP A 102 -7.06 13.47 -17.87
C ASP A 102 -6.04 12.90 -16.87
N TYR A 103 -5.22 13.79 -16.33
CA TYR A 103 -4.16 13.48 -15.38
C TYR A 103 -4.66 12.75 -14.13
N ALA A 104 -3.75 12.02 -13.49
CA ALA A 104 -4.01 11.36 -12.22
C ALA A 104 -4.14 12.38 -11.08
N VAL A 105 -5.09 12.18 -10.19
CA VAL A 105 -5.34 13.01 -9.00
C VAL A 105 -5.27 12.11 -7.77
N ASN A 106 -4.47 12.49 -6.79
CA ASN A 106 -4.44 11.84 -5.49
C ASN A 106 -5.72 12.17 -4.72
N PHE A 107 -6.43 11.17 -4.23
CA PHE A 107 -7.69 11.35 -3.53
C PHE A 107 -7.70 10.82 -2.09
N ALA A 108 -6.77 9.93 -1.73
CA ALA A 108 -6.61 9.42 -0.39
C ALA A 108 -5.13 9.12 -0.12
N GLN A 109 -4.69 9.32 1.13
CA GLN A 109 -3.32 9.06 1.56
C GLN A 109 -3.28 7.92 2.58
N LEU A 110 -2.30 7.02 2.45
CA LEU A 110 -2.10 5.91 3.39
C LEU A 110 -0.92 6.16 4.32
N THR A 111 0.23 6.48 3.77
CA THR A 111 1.47 6.65 4.55
C THR A 111 1.91 8.10 4.59
N GLN A 112 2.32 8.54 5.77
CA GLN A 112 2.73 9.92 6.03
C GLN A 112 4.23 10.06 6.37
N ARG A 113 4.99 8.98 6.23
CA ARG A 113 6.44 8.93 6.40
C ARG A 113 7.05 7.96 5.39
N ALA A 114 8.34 8.11 5.12
CA ALA A 114 9.06 7.14 4.31
C ALA A 114 9.10 5.77 4.99
N GLY A 115 9.01 4.70 4.21
CA GLY A 115 9.02 3.32 4.70
C GLY A 115 10.39 2.65 4.63
N ASN A 116 11.41 3.38 4.21
CA ASN A 116 12.76 2.85 4.01
C ASN A 116 13.71 3.23 5.14
N PHE A 117 14.76 2.43 5.24
CA PHE A 117 15.80 2.52 6.26
C PHE A 117 17.16 2.59 5.59
N LEU A 118 18.10 3.28 6.21
CA LEU A 118 19.50 3.23 5.84
C LEU A 118 20.15 2.06 6.59
N VAL A 119 20.78 1.17 5.83
CA VAL A 119 21.47 -0.01 6.36
C VAL A 119 22.95 0.12 6.07
N GLY A 120 23.77 0.07 7.11
CA GLY A 120 25.24 0.10 7.07
C GLY A 120 25.86 -1.30 7.21
N ARG A 121 27.17 -1.40 6.96
CA ARG A 121 27.93 -2.64 7.10
C ARG A 121 28.16 -3.07 8.54
N THR A 122 28.19 -2.11 9.44
CA THR A 122 28.48 -2.28 10.87
C THR A 122 27.44 -1.57 11.70
N PRO A 123 27.24 -1.95 12.97
CA PRO A 123 26.39 -1.20 13.87
C PRO A 123 26.99 0.21 14.13
N GLU A 124 26.16 1.24 14.02
CA GLU A 124 26.55 2.64 14.22
C GLU A 124 25.53 3.30 15.15
N ALA A 125 25.74 3.15 16.47
CA ALA A 125 24.81 3.67 17.49
C ALA A 125 24.66 5.21 17.46
N ASP A 126 25.71 5.92 17.04
CA ASP A 126 25.79 7.38 16.98
C ASP A 126 25.82 7.88 15.53
N PHE A 127 25.21 7.15 14.57
CA PHE A 127 25.18 7.52 13.17
C PHE A 127 24.68 8.96 12.97
N LYS A 128 25.36 9.68 12.09
CA LYS A 128 24.95 11.00 11.61
C LYS A 128 24.94 11.01 10.09
N TRP A 129 24.06 11.79 9.51
CA TRP A 129 23.93 11.85 8.03
C TRP A 129 25.24 12.34 7.38
N GLU A 130 26.04 13.16 8.07
CA GLU A 130 27.35 13.63 7.62
C GLU A 130 28.37 12.50 7.46
N ASP A 131 28.17 11.34 8.10
CA ASP A 131 29.03 10.16 7.96
C ASP A 131 28.93 9.55 6.55
N LEU A 132 27.93 9.93 5.76
CA LEU A 132 27.79 9.53 4.37
C LEU A 132 28.70 10.28 3.39
N VAL A 133 29.37 11.36 3.81
CA VAL A 133 30.29 12.10 2.95
C VAL A 133 31.46 11.20 2.52
N GLY A 134 31.68 11.12 1.21
CA GLY A 134 32.69 10.23 0.60
C GLY A 134 32.30 8.75 0.50
N LYS A 135 31.08 8.37 0.92
CA LYS A 135 30.63 6.98 0.94
C LYS A 135 29.92 6.59 -0.35
N LYS A 136 29.82 5.28 -0.57
CA LYS A 136 29.02 4.68 -1.65
C LYS A 136 27.73 4.11 -1.07
N VAL A 137 26.59 4.58 -1.58
CA VAL A 137 25.25 4.19 -1.13
C VAL A 137 24.47 3.59 -2.32
N LEU A 138 23.81 2.44 -2.11
CA LEU A 138 22.78 1.96 -3.01
C LEU A 138 21.48 2.71 -2.69
N GLY A 139 21.12 3.70 -3.51
CA GLY A 139 20.13 4.71 -3.16
C GLY A 139 18.71 4.46 -3.69
N GLY A 140 18.49 3.31 -4.32
CA GLY A 140 17.20 3.02 -4.96
C GLY A 140 17.06 3.68 -6.34
N ARG A 141 15.86 3.59 -6.92
CA ARG A 141 15.60 4.03 -8.30
C ARG A 141 15.49 5.56 -8.40
N ALA A 142 16.11 6.13 -9.43
CA ALA A 142 16.02 7.57 -9.74
C ALA A 142 14.57 8.02 -10.02
N GLY A 143 14.20 9.19 -9.52
CA GLY A 143 12.93 9.88 -9.79
C GLY A 143 11.73 9.37 -9.00
N GLY A 144 11.91 8.44 -8.07
CA GLY A 144 10.84 7.95 -7.19
C GLY A 144 10.84 8.62 -5.81
N MET A 145 9.73 8.51 -5.09
CA MET A 145 9.60 9.05 -3.72
C MET A 145 10.74 8.60 -2.77
N PRO A 146 11.22 7.33 -2.82
CA PRO A 146 12.33 6.89 -1.96
C PRO A 146 13.60 7.72 -2.14
N GLU A 147 14.00 7.96 -3.40
CA GLU A 147 15.16 8.79 -3.72
C GLU A 147 14.96 10.24 -3.31
N MET A 148 13.81 10.81 -3.67
CA MET A 148 13.50 12.22 -3.37
C MET A 148 13.57 12.49 -1.86
N VAL A 149 13.08 11.58 -1.04
CA VAL A 149 13.15 11.69 0.42
C VAL A 149 14.59 11.51 0.92
N PHE A 150 15.34 10.56 0.38
CA PHE A 150 16.75 10.38 0.73
C PHE A 150 17.57 11.64 0.41
N GLU A 151 17.45 12.17 -0.81
CA GLU A 151 18.11 13.42 -1.19
C GLU A 151 17.65 14.64 -0.35
N TYR A 152 16.36 14.68 0.01
CA TYR A 152 15.85 15.72 0.90
C TYR A 152 16.56 15.69 2.26
N ILE A 153 16.71 14.49 2.84
CA ILE A 153 17.39 14.32 4.14
C ILE A 153 18.87 14.74 4.02
N LEU A 154 19.57 14.32 2.95
CA LEU A 154 20.94 14.72 2.71
C LEU A 154 21.06 16.26 2.65
N LYS A 155 20.26 16.91 1.82
CA LYS A 155 20.24 18.38 1.67
C LYS A 155 19.89 19.11 2.97
N LYS A 156 18.96 18.57 3.75
CA LYS A 156 18.59 19.08 5.08
C LYS A 156 19.76 19.08 6.06
N ASN A 157 20.69 18.11 5.91
CA ASN A 157 21.91 17.98 6.70
C ASN A 157 23.14 18.62 6.02
N GLY A 158 22.93 19.47 4.99
CA GLY A 158 24.00 20.21 4.33
C GLY A 158 24.85 19.40 3.36
N ILE A 159 24.40 18.21 2.97
CA ILE A 159 25.11 17.29 2.08
C ILE A 159 24.55 17.43 0.67
N ASP A 160 25.41 17.67 -0.32
CA ASP A 160 25.03 17.65 -1.73
C ASP A 160 25.02 16.21 -2.25
N PRO A 161 23.84 15.62 -2.60
CA PRO A 161 23.76 14.25 -3.07
C PRO A 161 24.50 13.98 -4.37
N LYS A 162 24.92 15.02 -5.11
CA LYS A 162 25.62 14.88 -6.40
C LYS A 162 27.14 14.90 -6.27
N THR A 163 27.67 15.55 -5.23
CA THR A 163 29.11 15.80 -5.09
C THR A 163 29.73 15.19 -3.85
N ASP A 164 28.97 15.06 -2.77
CA ASP A 164 29.55 14.70 -1.48
C ASP A 164 29.55 13.19 -1.20
N LEU A 165 28.77 12.41 -1.96
CA LEU A 165 28.76 10.94 -1.87
C LEU A 165 28.47 10.31 -3.25
N SER A 166 28.62 9.00 -3.35
CA SER A 166 28.27 8.25 -4.56
C SER A 166 26.97 7.49 -4.35
N ILE A 167 25.89 7.86 -5.02
CA ILE A 167 24.59 7.17 -4.97
C ILE A 167 24.43 6.33 -6.24
N ASP A 168 24.45 5.01 -6.08
CA ASP A 168 24.20 4.06 -7.16
C ASP A 168 22.70 3.77 -7.28
N GLN A 169 22.10 4.22 -8.38
CA GLN A 169 20.68 4.07 -8.69
C GLN A 169 20.40 3.07 -9.81
N SER A 170 21.40 2.31 -10.22
CA SER A 170 21.30 1.34 -11.32
C SER A 170 20.61 0.03 -10.91
N ILE A 171 20.50 -0.22 -9.59
CA ILE A 171 19.93 -1.47 -9.07
C ILE A 171 18.41 -1.36 -8.99
N SER A 172 17.73 -2.35 -9.56
CA SER A 172 16.27 -2.42 -9.53
C SER A 172 15.72 -2.59 -8.12
N PHE A 173 14.55 -2.01 -7.87
CA PHE A 173 13.80 -2.18 -6.62
C PHE A 173 13.65 -3.67 -6.25
N GLY A 174 13.91 -4.01 -4.99
CA GLY A 174 13.88 -5.38 -4.47
C GLY A 174 15.14 -6.20 -4.70
N LEU A 175 16.15 -5.67 -5.43
CA LEU A 175 17.45 -6.32 -5.62
C LEU A 175 18.60 -5.64 -4.87
N THR A 176 18.35 -4.51 -4.22
CA THR A 176 19.34 -3.70 -3.52
C THR A 176 19.98 -4.45 -2.36
N ALA A 177 19.20 -5.17 -1.55
CA ALA A 177 19.72 -5.96 -0.43
C ALA A 177 20.68 -7.07 -0.89
N ALA A 178 20.31 -7.82 -1.94
CA ALA A 178 21.18 -8.85 -2.52
C ALA A 178 22.43 -8.23 -3.15
N ALA A 179 22.31 -7.09 -3.82
CA ALA A 179 23.44 -6.36 -4.36
C ALA A 179 24.35 -5.84 -3.25
N PHE A 180 23.78 -5.31 -2.16
CA PHE A 180 24.52 -4.86 -0.99
C PHE A 180 25.35 -6.00 -0.39
N THR A 181 24.76 -7.16 -0.18
CA THR A 181 25.49 -8.34 0.36
C THR A 181 26.70 -8.72 -0.49
N ASN A 182 26.62 -8.56 -1.81
CA ASN A 182 27.62 -9.03 -2.77
C ASN A 182 28.55 -7.94 -3.33
N ASN A 183 28.40 -6.67 -2.97
CA ASN A 183 29.22 -5.58 -3.50
C ASN A 183 29.98 -4.82 -2.40
N SER A 184 30.66 -3.73 -2.78
CA SER A 184 31.48 -2.89 -1.89
C SER A 184 30.82 -1.57 -1.49
N ALA A 185 29.49 -1.42 -1.62
CA ALA A 185 28.81 -0.26 -1.12
C ALA A 185 28.88 -0.19 0.41
N ASP A 186 29.04 1.01 0.95
CA ASP A 186 29.11 1.21 2.40
C ASP A 186 27.73 1.11 3.04
N TYR A 187 26.71 1.62 2.35
CA TYR A 187 25.30 1.65 2.80
C TYR A 187 24.35 1.28 1.68
N THR A 188 23.15 0.90 2.08
CA THR A 188 22.01 0.70 1.17
C THR A 188 20.73 1.25 1.79
N VAL A 189 19.83 1.74 0.93
CA VAL A 189 18.49 2.21 1.31
C VAL A 189 17.51 1.07 1.04
N GLU A 190 16.95 0.50 2.12
CA GLU A 190 16.11 -0.69 2.04
C GLU A 190 14.71 -0.46 2.59
N PHE A 191 13.73 -1.14 1.98
CA PHE A 191 12.42 -1.33 2.56
C PHE A 191 12.35 -2.64 3.36
N GLU A 192 11.31 -2.77 4.18
CA GLU A 192 10.99 -4.04 4.79
C GLU A 192 10.30 -4.98 3.77
N PRO A 193 10.57 -6.29 3.80
CA PRO A 193 11.29 -7.04 4.84
C PRO A 193 12.82 -7.11 4.66
N PHE A 194 13.39 -6.44 3.68
CA PHE A 194 14.80 -6.57 3.31
C PHE A 194 15.74 -5.99 4.38
N ALA A 195 15.38 -4.85 5.00
CA ALA A 195 16.16 -4.26 6.08
C ALA A 195 16.28 -5.25 7.26
N THR A 196 15.15 -5.79 7.73
CA THR A 196 15.13 -6.82 8.79
C THR A 196 15.88 -8.09 8.38
N ALA A 197 15.78 -8.53 7.12
CA ALA A 197 16.50 -9.71 6.65
C ALA A 197 18.03 -9.51 6.73
N LEU A 198 18.54 -8.38 6.27
CA LEU A 198 19.97 -8.05 6.35
C LEU A 198 20.47 -8.05 7.80
N GLU A 199 19.69 -7.54 8.76
CA GLU A 199 20.04 -7.57 10.18
C GLU A 199 20.05 -8.99 10.73
N GLN A 200 19.02 -9.79 10.47
CA GLN A 200 18.91 -11.17 10.96
C GLN A 200 20.00 -12.09 10.40
N GLU A 201 20.44 -11.84 9.17
CA GLU A 201 21.51 -12.60 8.50
C GLU A 201 22.91 -12.08 8.88
N GLY A 202 23.01 -10.98 9.62
CA GLY A 202 24.29 -10.34 9.96
C GLY A 202 25.01 -9.71 8.76
N ASN A 203 24.28 -9.43 7.68
CA ASN A 203 24.79 -8.85 6.44
C ASN A 203 24.73 -7.32 6.42
N GLY A 204 24.01 -6.71 7.38
CA GLY A 204 23.86 -5.27 7.53
C GLY A 204 23.14 -4.90 8.82
N TYR A 205 23.12 -3.62 9.15
CA TYR A 205 22.52 -3.08 10.37
C TYR A 205 21.75 -1.81 10.04
N VAL A 206 20.52 -1.70 10.49
CA VAL A 206 19.75 -0.45 10.34
C VAL A 206 20.41 0.63 11.21
N VAL A 207 20.90 1.68 10.57
CA VAL A 207 21.58 2.82 11.24
C VAL A 207 20.70 4.06 11.32
N ALA A 208 19.73 4.22 10.37
CA ALA A 208 18.78 5.33 10.39
C ALA A 208 17.44 4.95 9.78
N SER A 209 16.37 5.63 10.22
CA SER A 209 15.03 5.58 9.60
C SER A 209 14.80 6.82 8.76
N LEU A 210 14.68 6.67 7.44
CA LEU A 210 14.35 7.79 6.58
C LEU A 210 12.97 8.38 6.95
N GLY A 211 12.05 7.55 7.45
CA GLY A 211 10.73 8.00 7.89
C GLY A 211 10.77 8.90 9.12
N LYS A 212 11.65 8.65 10.07
CA LYS A 212 11.84 9.54 11.23
C LYS A 212 12.52 10.85 10.80
N ASP A 213 13.54 10.79 9.97
CA ASP A 213 14.42 11.92 9.66
C ASP A 213 13.83 12.86 8.59
N SER A 214 13.02 12.33 7.65
CA SER A 214 12.28 13.17 6.71
C SER A 214 11.16 13.98 7.37
N GLY A 215 10.62 13.49 8.47
CA GLY A 215 9.39 14.01 9.03
C GLY A 215 8.15 13.55 8.25
N TYR A 216 7.05 14.30 8.37
CA TYR A 216 5.81 14.00 7.66
C TYR A 216 5.90 14.44 6.20
N VAL A 217 5.58 13.53 5.31
CA VAL A 217 5.52 13.74 3.86
C VAL A 217 4.33 12.97 3.30
N PRO A 218 3.64 13.43 2.25
CA PRO A 218 2.58 12.67 1.60
C PRO A 218 3.19 11.54 0.76
N TYR A 219 3.66 10.47 1.45
CA TYR A 219 4.57 9.50 0.83
C TYR A 219 3.87 8.60 -0.18
N THR A 220 2.83 7.84 0.24
CA THR A 220 2.06 7.00 -0.68
C THR A 220 0.59 7.39 -0.65
N ALA A 221 0.00 7.49 -1.84
CA ALA A 221 -1.38 7.90 -2.03
C ALA A 221 -2.09 7.05 -3.09
N TYR A 222 -3.41 6.99 -2.96
CA TYR A 222 -4.30 6.44 -3.98
C TYR A 222 -4.66 7.53 -4.97
N SER A 223 -4.51 7.21 -6.25
CA SER A 223 -4.76 8.11 -7.37
C SER A 223 -5.73 7.48 -8.35
N ALA A 224 -6.56 8.31 -8.97
CA ALA A 224 -7.39 7.91 -10.09
C ALA A 224 -7.39 9.01 -11.15
N LYS A 225 -7.75 8.66 -12.39
CA LYS A 225 -7.90 9.68 -13.44
C LYS A 225 -8.97 10.70 -13.04
N LYS A 226 -8.77 11.95 -13.39
CA LYS A 226 -9.73 13.03 -13.14
C LYS A 226 -11.13 12.71 -13.66
N SER A 227 -11.21 12.08 -14.85
CA SER A 227 -12.49 11.63 -15.43
C SER A 227 -13.13 10.51 -14.59
N TYR A 228 -12.35 9.57 -14.05
CA TYR A 228 -12.83 8.48 -13.21
C TYR A 228 -13.42 9.01 -11.91
N LEU A 229 -12.70 9.91 -11.21
CA LEU A 229 -13.19 10.56 -9.99
C LEU A 229 -14.53 11.27 -10.20
N LYS A 230 -14.68 11.95 -11.35
CA LYS A 230 -15.93 12.64 -11.70
C LYS A 230 -17.08 11.68 -12.03
N LYS A 231 -16.76 10.56 -12.68
CA LYS A 231 -17.75 9.60 -13.17
C LYS A 231 -18.21 8.62 -12.07
N HIS A 232 -17.31 8.28 -11.13
CA HIS A 232 -17.52 7.24 -10.12
C HIS A 232 -17.27 7.74 -8.68
N PRO A 233 -17.81 8.90 -8.25
CA PRO A 233 -17.53 9.46 -6.92
C PRO A 233 -17.96 8.53 -5.79
N GLU A 234 -19.04 7.73 -6.01
CA GLU A 234 -19.51 6.76 -5.01
C GLU A 234 -18.53 5.60 -4.80
N ILE A 235 -17.92 5.10 -5.88
CA ILE A 235 -16.91 4.03 -5.80
C ILE A 235 -15.69 4.55 -5.06
N ILE A 236 -15.24 5.76 -5.37
CA ILE A 236 -14.10 6.41 -4.69
C ILE A 236 -14.39 6.58 -3.19
N GLN A 237 -15.61 7.01 -2.81
CA GLN A 237 -15.98 7.12 -1.41
C GLN A 237 -15.99 5.76 -0.70
N LYS A 238 -16.59 4.75 -1.30
CA LYS A 238 -16.62 3.37 -0.78
C LYS A 238 -15.21 2.79 -0.62
N PHE A 239 -14.36 2.95 -1.64
CA PHE A 239 -12.96 2.56 -1.56
C PHE A 239 -12.24 3.27 -0.41
N THR A 240 -12.44 4.58 -0.29
CA THR A 240 -11.83 5.38 0.78
C THR A 240 -12.32 4.95 2.17
N ASN A 241 -13.61 4.58 2.32
CA ASN A 241 -14.17 4.05 3.55
C ASN A 241 -13.50 2.74 3.97
N ALA A 242 -13.31 1.81 3.01
CA ALA A 242 -12.63 0.54 3.26
C ALA A 242 -11.18 0.76 3.74
N ILE A 243 -10.44 1.65 3.07
CA ILE A 243 -9.08 2.03 3.49
C ILE A 243 -9.06 2.70 4.87
N GLN A 244 -10.04 3.58 5.17
CA GLN A 244 -10.14 4.20 6.50
C GLN A 244 -10.30 3.14 7.59
N ARG A 245 -11.17 2.15 7.39
CA ARG A 245 -11.33 1.02 8.33
C ARG A 245 -10.03 0.24 8.51
N GLY A 246 -9.26 0.04 7.45
CA GLY A 246 -7.93 -0.56 7.51
C GLY A 246 -6.94 0.26 8.33
N LEU A 247 -6.93 1.59 8.18
CA LEU A 247 -6.14 2.50 9.01
C LEU A 247 -6.58 2.44 10.49
N ASP A 248 -7.88 2.48 10.75
CA ASP A 248 -8.43 2.40 12.11
C ASP A 248 -8.01 1.07 12.78
N TYR A 249 -8.04 -0.03 12.01
CA TYR A 249 -7.60 -1.33 12.49
C TYR A 249 -6.12 -1.31 12.92
N VAL A 250 -5.20 -0.89 12.06
CA VAL A 250 -3.76 -0.92 12.40
C VAL A 250 -3.38 0.08 13.48
N ASN A 251 -4.13 1.19 13.61
CA ASN A 251 -3.88 2.18 14.65
C ASN A 251 -4.35 1.73 16.03
N THR A 252 -5.29 0.77 16.10
CA THR A 252 -5.92 0.32 17.37
C THR A 252 -5.48 -1.08 17.82
N HIS A 253 -4.89 -1.90 16.93
CA HIS A 253 -4.48 -3.28 17.25
C HIS A 253 -2.97 -3.39 17.49
N SER A 254 -2.56 -4.47 18.16
CA SER A 254 -1.14 -4.79 18.37
C SER A 254 -0.47 -5.22 17.08
N ALA A 255 0.87 -5.19 17.06
CA ALA A 255 1.64 -5.64 15.91
C ALA A 255 1.41 -7.12 15.59
N GLU A 256 1.22 -7.96 16.62
CA GLU A 256 0.93 -9.37 16.50
C GLU A 256 -0.46 -9.62 15.87
N GLU A 257 -1.49 -8.91 16.31
CA GLU A 257 -2.84 -9.01 15.74
C GLU A 257 -2.85 -8.57 14.27
N ILE A 258 -2.16 -7.48 13.95
CA ILE A 258 -2.01 -7.02 12.57
C ILE A 258 -1.27 -8.05 11.72
N ALA A 259 -0.16 -8.61 12.25
CA ALA A 259 0.63 -9.61 11.56
C ALA A 259 -0.18 -10.87 11.22
N GLU A 260 -0.96 -11.38 12.17
CA GLU A 260 -1.86 -12.53 11.93
C GLU A 260 -2.90 -12.20 10.85
N THR A 261 -3.48 -11.00 10.89
CA THR A 261 -4.48 -10.56 9.92
C THR A 261 -3.92 -10.48 8.50
N ILE A 262 -2.74 -9.86 8.31
CA ILE A 262 -2.18 -9.66 6.97
C ILE A 262 -1.32 -10.82 6.48
N ARG A 263 -1.07 -11.84 7.32
CA ARG A 263 -0.25 -13.01 6.97
C ARG A 263 -0.63 -13.68 5.64
N PRO A 264 -1.91 -13.82 5.26
CA PRO A 264 -2.28 -14.42 3.97
C PRO A 264 -1.68 -13.72 2.75
N GLN A 265 -1.38 -12.43 2.87
CA GLN A 265 -0.73 -11.63 1.83
C GLN A 265 0.80 -11.89 1.76
N PHE A 266 1.42 -12.37 2.84
CA PHE A 266 2.88 -12.54 2.97
C PHE A 266 3.26 -13.97 3.34
N LYS A 267 2.84 -14.95 2.53
CA LYS A 267 2.98 -16.40 2.81
C LYS A 267 4.43 -16.86 3.02
N GLU A 268 5.39 -16.15 2.41
CA GLU A 268 6.82 -16.47 2.49
C GLU A 268 7.52 -15.85 3.73
N THR A 269 6.78 -15.03 4.50
CA THR A 269 7.30 -14.36 5.69
C THR A 269 6.60 -14.91 6.93
N ASP A 270 7.37 -15.33 7.93
CA ASP A 270 6.77 -15.80 9.18
C ASP A 270 6.08 -14.66 9.94
N THR A 271 5.03 -15.00 10.71
CA THR A 271 4.19 -14.03 11.41
C THR A 271 4.98 -13.20 12.41
N GLN A 272 5.98 -13.78 13.08
CA GLN A 272 6.79 -13.03 14.05
C GLN A 272 7.63 -11.95 13.34
N LYS A 273 8.18 -12.26 12.18
CA LYS A 273 8.90 -11.26 11.37
C LYS A 273 7.96 -10.16 10.89
N ILE A 274 6.75 -10.50 10.45
CA ILE A 274 5.73 -9.49 10.08
C ILE A 274 5.43 -8.59 11.27
N ALA A 275 5.25 -9.14 12.49
CA ALA A 275 4.98 -8.36 13.69
C ALA A 275 6.12 -7.38 14.03
N ILE A 276 7.39 -7.82 13.95
CA ILE A 276 8.56 -6.95 14.15
C ILE A 276 8.55 -5.78 13.18
N ILE A 277 8.23 -6.04 11.91
CA ILE A 277 8.18 -5.01 10.86
C ILE A 277 7.02 -4.04 11.10
N VAL A 278 5.85 -4.56 11.45
CA VAL A 278 4.66 -3.75 11.77
C VAL A 278 4.95 -2.84 12.96
N ASP A 279 5.59 -3.38 14.02
CA ASP A 279 5.95 -2.60 15.20
C ASP A 279 6.91 -1.46 14.87
N ARG A 280 7.95 -1.73 14.06
CA ARG A 280 8.87 -0.73 13.55
C ARG A 280 8.16 0.40 12.78
N TYR A 281 7.16 0.07 11.96
CA TYR A 281 6.34 1.07 11.26
C TYR A 281 5.39 1.83 12.18
N LYS A 282 4.85 1.19 13.22
CA LYS A 282 4.05 1.87 14.27
C LYS A 282 4.90 2.85 15.07
N GLU A 283 6.08 2.44 15.52
CA GLU A 283 7.01 3.29 16.29
C GLU A 283 7.41 4.57 15.56
N GLN A 284 7.54 4.54 14.24
CA GLN A 284 7.83 5.74 13.46
C GLN A 284 6.58 6.51 13.03
N ASN A 285 5.36 6.09 13.43
CA ASN A 285 4.10 6.71 13.05
C ASN A 285 3.93 6.81 11.51
N THR A 286 4.09 5.66 10.85
CA THR A 286 4.12 5.57 9.38
C THR A 286 2.77 5.86 8.75
N TRP A 287 1.71 5.32 9.34
CA TRP A 287 0.36 5.38 8.78
C TRP A 287 -0.41 6.58 9.31
N LYS A 288 -1.28 7.09 8.48
CA LYS A 288 -2.15 8.20 8.86
C LYS A 288 -3.25 7.73 9.84
N GLU A 289 -3.81 8.68 10.58
CA GLU A 289 -5.04 8.45 11.35
C GLU A 289 -6.27 8.45 10.43
N ASN A 290 -6.22 9.19 9.34
CA ASN A 290 -7.32 9.30 8.39
C ASN A 290 -6.78 9.41 6.94
N THR A 291 -7.65 9.09 5.98
CA THR A 291 -7.32 9.06 4.54
C THR A 291 -7.23 10.44 3.88
N ILE A 292 -7.50 11.53 4.59
CA ILE A 292 -7.46 12.88 4.02
C ILE A 292 -6.05 13.20 3.54
N PHE A 293 -5.97 13.64 2.27
CA PHE A 293 -4.71 14.01 1.60
C PHE A 293 -4.23 15.40 1.99
#